data_88e708a9085a5aa57448115eecdcda17
#
_entry.id   88e708a9085a5aa57448115eecdcda17
#
_cell.length_a   1.000
_cell.length_b   1.000
_cell.length_c   1.000
_cell.angle_alpha   90.00
_cell.angle_beta   90.00
_cell.angle_gamma   90.00
#
_symmetry.space_group_name_H-M   'P 1'
#
loop_
_entity.id
_entity.type
_entity.pdbx_description
1 polymer ?
#
loop_
_entity_poly.entity_id
_entity_poly.type
_entity_poly.pdbx_seq_one_letter_code
_entity_poly.pdbx_strand_id
1 'polypeptide(L)'
;MPTSIEEALRRVHEHVAESLWTIRTCLLPATVAGYPGALCFRPVARRLAGLSRLDLRSFALLGRPLMPVIRPPSLLPTLVATLGLFRYAHRGLADPALLPRIERALPEGRLDQRWLKAYCNCIGLPAIPEEGLPPLALQIAAAPLHMAILADAGFPFPAMGLVHMSQGVSQTRPIPVNAPLILRAFSSAARLEKRGMSFGMITEASLHGEVVWRGETRALAIDRRQQQPRPKARRPAEAQSKFPPEPRCAVRLLVPESTGRRYAAIAGDLNPIHQRALLARLFGFRRAIVHGTWTLARALVLAELSALPAYSLQANFRRPVELPSEVLIRAYADGQEQHLLQVLGEDGRQSLIEARLSTQLPG
;
A
#
# COMPACT_ATOMS: atom_id res chain seq x y z
N MET A 1 -36.11 -25.43 -1.20
CA MET A 1 -34.79 -24.78 -1.08
C MET A 1 -34.58 -23.77 -2.19
N PRO A 2 -34.85 -22.51 -1.91
CA PRO A 2 -34.33 -21.42 -2.75
C PRO A 2 -33.67 -20.29 -1.92
N THR A 3 -33.05 -20.59 -0.75
CA THR A 3 -32.62 -19.55 0.18
C THR A 3 -31.15 -19.14 0.05
N SER A 4 -30.32 -19.87 -0.71
CA SER A 4 -28.86 -19.55 -0.75
C SER A 4 -28.47 -18.54 -1.83
N ILE A 5 -29.19 -18.49 -2.94
CA ILE A 5 -28.86 -17.60 -4.07
C ILE A 5 -29.36 -16.18 -3.79
N GLU A 6 -30.57 -16.03 -3.25
CA GLU A 6 -31.11 -14.71 -2.88
C GLU A 6 -30.31 -14.05 -1.75
N GLU A 7 -29.88 -14.83 -0.78
CA GLU A 7 -29.04 -14.33 0.31
C GLU A 7 -27.63 -13.96 -0.15
N ALA A 8 -27.06 -14.73 -1.09
CA ALA A 8 -25.80 -14.39 -1.75
C ALA A 8 -25.92 -13.12 -2.62
N LEU A 9 -27.02 -12.98 -3.38
CA LEU A 9 -27.29 -11.78 -4.18
C LEU A 9 -27.55 -10.55 -3.31
N ARG A 10 -28.24 -10.70 -2.17
CA ARG A 10 -28.44 -9.62 -1.21
C ARG A 10 -27.10 -9.16 -0.61
N ARG A 11 -26.22 -10.07 -0.20
CA ARG A 11 -24.88 -9.75 0.30
C ARG A 11 -24.00 -9.06 -0.75
N VAL A 12 -24.11 -9.50 -2.02
CA VAL A 12 -23.43 -8.83 -3.14
C VAL A 12 -23.99 -7.43 -3.35
N HIS A 13 -25.32 -7.25 -3.25
CA HIS A 13 -25.97 -5.95 -3.43
C HIS A 13 -25.60 -4.96 -2.32
N GLU A 14 -25.58 -5.40 -1.06
CA GLU A 14 -25.14 -4.62 0.09
C GLU A 14 -23.66 -4.22 -0.04
N HIS A 15 -22.83 -5.15 -0.49
CA HIS A 15 -21.39 -4.89 -0.70
C HIS A 15 -21.12 -3.93 -1.87
N VAL A 16 -21.88 -4.02 -2.94
CA VAL A 16 -21.81 -3.11 -4.08
C VAL A 16 -22.27 -1.70 -3.70
N ALA A 17 -23.33 -1.57 -2.91
CA ALA A 17 -23.83 -0.27 -2.44
C ALA A 17 -22.80 0.43 -1.52
N GLU A 18 -22.19 -0.29 -0.60
CA GLU A 18 -21.13 0.21 0.28
C GLU A 18 -19.87 0.60 -0.51
N SER A 19 -19.54 -0.19 -1.54
CA SER A 19 -18.38 0.06 -2.41
C SER A 19 -18.58 1.29 -3.29
N LEU A 20 -19.78 1.51 -3.81
CA LEU A 20 -20.13 2.70 -4.59
C LEU A 20 -20.11 3.96 -3.73
N TRP A 21 -20.45 3.86 -2.45
CA TRP A 21 -20.36 4.99 -1.52
C TRP A 21 -18.89 5.39 -1.29
N THR A 22 -18.00 4.42 -1.13
CA THR A 22 -16.54 4.65 -0.98
C THR A 22 -15.95 5.30 -2.24
N ILE A 23 -16.35 4.84 -3.43
CA ILE A 23 -15.94 5.44 -4.72
C ILE A 23 -16.46 6.88 -4.82
N ARG A 24 -17.71 7.15 -4.43
CA ARG A 24 -18.30 8.49 -4.48
C ARG A 24 -17.58 9.46 -3.55
N THR A 25 -17.18 9.01 -2.37
CA THR A 25 -16.46 9.84 -1.38
C THR A 25 -15.01 10.12 -1.80
N CYS A 26 -14.36 9.15 -2.46
CA CYS A 26 -12.98 9.29 -2.95
C CYS A 26 -12.86 10.05 -4.28
N LEU A 27 -13.94 10.09 -5.09
CA LEU A 27 -13.91 10.66 -6.44
C LEU A 27 -14.53 12.07 -6.55
N LEU A 28 -15.11 12.62 -5.46
CA LEU A 28 -15.58 14.01 -5.49
C LEU A 28 -14.37 14.94 -5.39
N PRO A 29 -14.07 15.73 -6.44
CA PRO A 29 -13.06 16.76 -6.36
C PRO A 29 -13.56 17.88 -5.40
N ALA A 30 -12.66 18.40 -4.57
CA ALA A 30 -12.86 19.71 -3.98
C ALA A 30 -13.07 20.70 -5.14
N THR A 31 -14.22 21.34 -5.17
CA THR A 31 -14.66 22.21 -6.25
C THR A 31 -13.63 23.27 -6.58
N VAL A 32 -13.00 23.14 -7.75
CA VAL A 32 -12.41 24.26 -8.46
C VAL A 32 -13.34 24.56 -9.64
N ALA A 33 -13.94 25.71 -9.60
CA ALA A 33 -14.83 26.20 -10.63
C ALA A 33 -14.09 26.35 -11.99
N GLY A 34 -14.72 25.86 -13.04
CA GLY A 34 -14.46 26.26 -14.41
C GLY A 34 -13.69 25.31 -15.29
N TYR A 35 -14.38 24.27 -15.85
CA TYR A 35 -14.10 23.75 -17.19
C TYR A 35 -15.35 23.04 -17.76
N PRO A 36 -15.80 23.38 -19.00
CA PRO A 36 -16.93 22.72 -19.66
C PRO A 36 -16.46 21.50 -20.45
N GLY A 37 -16.88 20.30 -20.00
CA GLY A 37 -16.53 19.05 -20.70
C GLY A 37 -17.27 17.84 -20.15
N ALA A 38 -18.56 18.00 -19.80
CA ALA A 38 -19.40 16.90 -19.33
C ALA A 38 -20.42 16.50 -20.43
N LEU A 39 -20.03 15.62 -21.29
CA LEU A 39 -20.97 14.90 -22.17
C LEU A 39 -20.48 13.45 -22.33
N CYS A 40 -21.15 12.49 -21.65
CA CYS A 40 -21.44 11.11 -22.07
C CYS A 40 -21.73 10.12 -20.93
N PHE A 41 -22.45 10.50 -19.84
CA PHE A 41 -22.90 9.50 -18.86
C PHE A 41 -24.38 9.68 -18.44
N ARG A 42 -25.25 10.14 -19.35
CA ARG A 42 -26.69 10.38 -19.05
C ARG A 42 -27.61 9.17 -18.97
N PRO A 43 -27.38 7.96 -19.48
CA PRO A 43 -28.43 6.93 -19.39
C PRO A 43 -28.43 6.08 -18.11
N VAL A 44 -27.31 5.99 -17.35
CA VAL A 44 -27.27 5.17 -16.13
C VAL A 44 -27.75 5.93 -14.88
N ALA A 45 -27.55 7.25 -14.85
CA ALA A 45 -27.96 8.09 -13.72
C ALA A 45 -29.50 8.22 -13.56
N ARG A 46 -30.30 8.05 -14.62
CA ARG A 46 -31.75 8.16 -14.56
C ARG A 46 -32.48 6.94 -13.95
N ARG A 47 -31.85 5.76 -13.94
CA ARG A 47 -32.44 4.56 -13.28
C ARG A 47 -32.15 4.48 -11.77
N LEU A 48 -31.19 5.23 -11.29
CA LEU A 48 -30.81 5.25 -9.86
C LEU A 48 -31.45 6.40 -9.07
N ALA A 49 -32.04 7.39 -9.75
CA ALA A 49 -32.72 8.52 -9.10
C ALA A 49 -34.03 8.15 -8.39
N GLY A 50 -34.53 6.91 -8.59
CA GLY A 50 -35.77 6.39 -7.92
C GLY A 50 -35.53 5.85 -6.50
N LEU A 51 -34.28 5.67 -6.06
CA LEU A 51 -33.94 5.11 -4.75
C LEU A 51 -33.54 6.15 -3.68
N SER A 52 -33.68 7.45 -3.97
CA SER A 52 -33.24 8.54 -3.09
C SER A 52 -34.26 8.99 -2.05
N ARG A 53 -35.34 8.24 -1.79
CA ARG A 53 -36.32 8.54 -0.73
C ARG A 53 -36.35 7.46 0.36
N LEU A 54 -35.21 7.07 0.89
CA LEU A 54 -35.11 6.51 2.23
C LEU A 54 -34.90 7.68 3.19
N ASP A 55 -35.91 7.92 3.99
CA ASP A 55 -36.04 9.03 4.95
C ASP A 55 -34.91 8.97 5.97
N LEU A 56 -33.89 9.82 5.79
CA LEU A 56 -32.76 9.98 6.70
C LEU A 56 -33.17 10.54 8.08
N ARG A 57 -34.45 10.89 8.29
CA ARG A 57 -34.94 11.44 9.56
C ARG A 57 -35.20 10.39 10.63
N SER A 58 -35.32 9.12 10.27
CA SER A 58 -35.58 8.03 11.24
C SER A 58 -34.33 7.53 11.97
N PHE A 59 -33.13 7.95 11.56
CA PHE A 59 -31.86 7.58 12.21
C PHE A 59 -31.39 8.57 13.28
N ALA A 60 -32.08 9.66 13.50
CA ALA A 60 -31.68 10.72 14.44
C ALA A 60 -32.00 10.41 15.93
N LEU A 61 -32.55 9.26 16.25
CA LEU A 61 -32.98 8.90 17.62
C LEU A 61 -32.04 8.01 18.42
N LEU A 62 -30.89 7.61 17.86
CA LEU A 62 -29.83 6.94 18.63
C LEU A 62 -28.59 7.86 18.69
N GLY A 63 -28.64 8.74 19.67
CA GLY A 63 -27.72 9.85 19.89
C GLY A 63 -26.26 9.45 20.10
N ARG A 64 -25.53 9.29 19.04
CA ARG A 64 -24.10 9.59 18.80
C ARG A 64 -23.83 9.29 17.33
N PRO A 65 -23.24 10.23 16.54
CA PRO A 65 -22.82 9.89 15.19
C PRO A 65 -21.80 8.76 15.30
N LEU A 66 -22.12 7.60 14.72
CA LEU A 66 -21.15 6.49 14.60
C LEU A 66 -20.00 7.03 13.76
N MET A 67 -18.81 7.08 14.36
CA MET A 67 -17.62 7.50 13.64
C MET A 67 -17.41 6.61 12.41
N PRO A 68 -17.06 7.19 11.25
CA PRO A 68 -16.76 6.42 10.06
C PRO A 68 -15.69 5.36 10.33
N VAL A 69 -15.85 4.19 9.74
CA VAL A 69 -14.86 3.12 9.80
C VAL A 69 -14.00 3.21 8.55
N ILE A 70 -12.70 3.39 8.73
CA ILE A 70 -11.71 3.31 7.66
C ILE A 70 -11.61 1.85 7.24
N ARG A 71 -12.25 1.51 6.13
CA ARG A 71 -12.24 0.17 5.57
C ARG A 71 -11.16 0.07 4.51
N PRO A 72 -10.40 -1.03 4.50
CA PRO A 72 -9.46 -1.31 3.44
C PRO A 72 -10.19 -1.46 2.09
N PRO A 73 -9.47 -1.40 0.97
CA PRO A 73 -10.07 -1.55 -0.34
C PRO A 73 -10.82 -2.86 -0.44
N SER A 74 -12.10 -2.80 -0.75
CA SER A 74 -12.83 -3.99 -1.17
C SER A 74 -12.33 -4.44 -2.55
N LEU A 75 -12.36 -5.74 -2.82
CA LEU A 75 -11.84 -6.32 -4.06
C LEU A 75 -12.46 -5.71 -5.32
N LEU A 76 -13.75 -5.38 -5.28
CA LEU A 76 -14.48 -4.87 -6.45
C LEU A 76 -14.08 -3.44 -6.86
N PRO A 77 -14.01 -2.42 -5.96
CA PRO A 77 -13.48 -1.11 -6.33
C PRO A 77 -12.04 -1.14 -6.80
N THR A 78 -11.20 -1.98 -6.17
CA THR A 78 -9.82 -2.16 -6.59
C THR A 78 -9.75 -2.78 -7.99
N LEU A 79 -10.58 -3.76 -8.30
CA LEU A 79 -10.66 -4.36 -9.63
C LEU A 79 -11.13 -3.33 -10.66
N VAL A 80 -12.17 -2.55 -10.35
CA VAL A 80 -12.68 -1.48 -11.23
C VAL A 80 -11.62 -0.39 -11.45
N ALA A 81 -10.94 0.04 -10.39
CA ALA A 81 -9.83 0.97 -10.51
C ALA A 81 -8.69 0.37 -11.34
N THR A 82 -8.32 -0.90 -11.10
CA THR A 82 -7.28 -1.60 -11.87
C THR A 82 -7.66 -1.71 -13.35
N LEU A 83 -8.90 -2.05 -13.67
CA LEU A 83 -9.40 -2.07 -15.06
C LEU A 83 -9.43 -0.66 -15.67
N GLY A 84 -9.77 0.37 -14.88
CA GLY A 84 -9.69 1.77 -15.28
C GLY A 84 -8.27 2.21 -15.66
N LEU A 85 -7.25 1.67 -14.96
CA LEU A 85 -5.84 1.96 -15.20
C LEU A 85 -5.33 1.51 -16.58
N PHE A 86 -6.00 0.56 -17.25
CA PHE A 86 -5.69 0.16 -18.64
C PHE A 86 -6.25 1.14 -19.68
N ARG A 87 -7.16 2.04 -19.30
CA ARG A 87 -7.87 2.92 -20.26
C ARG A 87 -7.11 4.20 -20.61
N TYR A 88 -6.12 4.58 -19.82
CA TYR A 88 -5.37 5.81 -20.04
C TYR A 88 -4.09 5.53 -20.82
N ALA A 89 -3.97 6.16 -21.99
CA ALA A 89 -2.71 6.25 -22.71
C ALA A 89 -1.77 7.17 -21.92
N HIS A 90 -0.88 6.58 -21.15
CA HIS A 90 0.07 7.33 -20.34
C HIS A 90 1.09 8.00 -21.23
N ARG A 91 1.11 9.33 -21.21
CA ARG A 91 2.04 10.14 -22.01
C ARG A 91 3.45 10.16 -21.44
N GLY A 92 3.63 9.66 -20.20
CA GLY A 92 4.85 9.83 -19.44
C GLY A 92 5.01 11.27 -18.96
N LEU A 93 6.16 11.56 -18.41
CA LEU A 93 6.52 12.90 -17.96
C LEU A 93 7.86 13.26 -18.58
N ALA A 94 7.92 14.39 -19.30
CA ALA A 94 9.15 14.86 -19.92
C ALA A 94 10.10 15.47 -18.86
N ASP A 95 9.52 16.18 -17.89
CA ASP A 95 10.24 16.87 -16.82
C ASP A 95 9.71 16.43 -15.45
N PRO A 96 10.58 15.99 -14.54
CA PRO A 96 10.21 15.67 -13.15
C PRO A 96 9.44 16.77 -12.42
N ALA A 97 9.74 18.04 -12.72
CA ALA A 97 9.09 19.20 -12.09
C ALA A 97 7.59 19.32 -12.42
N LEU A 98 7.16 18.68 -13.52
CA LEU A 98 5.77 18.75 -13.98
C LEU A 98 4.86 17.69 -13.32
N LEU A 99 5.34 16.89 -12.36
CA LEU A 99 4.48 15.95 -11.65
C LEU A 99 3.42 16.73 -10.84
N PRO A 100 2.12 16.60 -11.17
CA PRO A 100 1.10 17.30 -10.43
C PRO A 100 0.98 16.75 -9.01
N ARG A 101 0.73 17.63 -8.03
CA ARG A 101 0.34 17.22 -6.70
C ARG A 101 -1.13 16.83 -6.71
N ILE A 102 -1.37 15.53 -6.77
CA ILE A 102 -2.72 14.95 -6.67
C ILE A 102 -2.91 14.48 -5.24
N GLU A 103 -3.93 15.00 -4.56
CA GLU A 103 -4.18 14.71 -3.17
C GLU A 103 -5.55 14.06 -2.98
N ARG A 104 -5.64 13.10 -2.05
CA ARG A 104 -6.85 12.41 -1.62
C ARG A 104 -6.83 12.25 -0.11
N ALA A 105 -8.02 12.31 0.50
CA ALA A 105 -8.17 12.11 1.93
C ALA A 105 -9.41 11.25 2.23
N LEU A 106 -9.36 10.50 3.32
CA LEU A 106 -10.52 9.87 3.93
C LEU A 106 -11.04 10.78 5.05
N PRO A 107 -12.36 10.80 5.29
CA PRO A 107 -12.91 11.47 6.46
C PRO A 107 -12.33 10.86 7.75
N GLU A 108 -12.41 11.60 8.84
CA GLU A 108 -12.02 11.09 10.15
C GLU A 108 -12.75 9.79 10.46
N GLY A 109 -12.00 8.76 10.86
CA GLY A 109 -12.55 7.45 11.11
C GLY A 109 -11.60 6.56 11.90
N ARG A 110 -12.08 5.36 12.25
CA ARG A 110 -11.31 4.34 12.95
C ARG A 110 -11.01 3.18 12.02
N LEU A 111 -9.85 2.54 12.21
CA LEU A 111 -9.52 1.33 11.45
C LEU A 111 -10.49 0.20 11.77
N ASP A 112 -10.88 -0.55 10.74
CA ASP A 112 -11.69 -1.75 10.89
C ASP A 112 -10.91 -2.81 11.68
N GLN A 113 -11.42 -3.21 12.83
CA GLN A 113 -10.76 -4.15 13.75
C GLN A 113 -10.66 -5.55 13.14
N ARG A 114 -11.62 -5.97 12.31
CA ARG A 114 -11.59 -7.28 11.63
C ARG A 114 -10.48 -7.31 10.60
N TRP A 115 -10.37 -6.22 9.83
CA TRP A 115 -9.27 -6.07 8.87
C TRP A 115 -7.93 -6.03 9.57
N LEU A 116 -7.80 -5.25 10.66
CA LEU A 116 -6.55 -5.12 11.39
C LEU A 116 -6.08 -6.47 11.96
N LYS A 117 -7.01 -7.27 12.50
CA LYS A 117 -6.74 -8.65 12.94
C LYS A 117 -6.29 -9.54 11.78
N ALA A 118 -6.95 -9.44 10.63
CA ALA A 118 -6.55 -10.20 9.43
C ALA A 118 -5.16 -9.79 8.92
N TYR A 119 -4.85 -8.48 8.97
CA TYR A 119 -3.52 -7.96 8.64
C TYR A 119 -2.46 -8.51 9.61
N CYS A 120 -2.67 -8.43 10.92
CA CYS A 120 -1.77 -9.00 11.93
C CYS A 120 -1.48 -10.48 11.67
N ASN A 121 -2.52 -11.28 11.48
CA ASN A 121 -2.37 -12.71 11.18
C ASN A 121 -1.56 -12.94 9.90
N CYS A 122 -1.75 -12.10 8.87
CA CYS A 122 -1.05 -12.26 7.59
C CYS A 122 0.45 -11.94 7.69
N ILE A 123 0.84 -10.99 8.54
CA ILE A 123 2.25 -10.66 8.80
C ILE A 123 2.84 -11.49 9.96
N GLY A 124 2.03 -12.38 10.57
CA GLY A 124 2.47 -13.32 11.61
C GLY A 124 2.54 -12.74 13.01
N LEU A 125 1.76 -11.71 13.30
CA LEU A 125 1.45 -11.28 14.67
C LEU A 125 0.28 -12.12 15.20
N PRO A 126 0.37 -12.69 16.42
CA PRO A 126 -0.69 -13.53 16.98
C PRO A 126 -1.94 -12.72 17.35
N ALA A 127 -1.76 -11.44 17.68
CA ALA A 127 -2.82 -10.51 18.07
C ALA A 127 -2.49 -9.09 17.59
N ILE A 128 -3.47 -8.20 17.69
CA ILE A 128 -3.22 -6.76 17.54
C ILE A 128 -2.39 -6.32 18.75
N PRO A 129 -1.26 -5.61 18.56
CA PRO A 129 -0.43 -5.14 19.66
C PRO A 129 -1.23 -4.19 20.56
N GLU A 130 -1.06 -4.31 21.88
CA GLU A 130 -1.71 -3.44 22.86
C GLU A 130 -1.16 -2.01 22.81
N GLU A 131 0.13 -1.89 22.49
CA GLU A 131 0.88 -0.63 22.51
C GLU A 131 0.62 0.27 21.29
N GLY A 132 -0.12 -0.23 20.29
CA GLY A 132 -0.44 0.57 19.09
C GLY A 132 -0.62 -0.24 17.82
N LEU A 133 -0.56 0.46 16.70
CA LEU A 133 -0.78 -0.14 15.40
C LEU A 133 0.42 -0.98 14.94
N PRO A 134 0.19 -2.13 14.29
CA PRO A 134 1.28 -2.95 13.75
C PRO A 134 2.01 -2.21 12.62
N PRO A 135 3.28 -2.58 12.34
CA PRO A 135 4.08 -1.90 11.34
C PRO A 135 3.39 -1.89 9.98
N LEU A 136 3.49 -0.77 9.28
CA LEU A 136 2.92 -0.51 7.95
C LEU A 136 1.38 -0.60 7.86
N ALA A 137 0.64 -0.81 8.95
CA ALA A 137 -0.83 -0.91 8.90
C ALA A 137 -1.48 0.33 8.28
N LEU A 138 -1.02 1.53 8.64
CA LEU A 138 -1.55 2.78 8.07
C LEU A 138 -1.21 2.95 6.59
N GLN A 139 -0.03 2.50 6.16
CA GLN A 139 0.35 2.47 4.76
C GLN A 139 -0.60 1.61 3.93
N ILE A 140 -0.99 0.46 4.47
CA ILE A 140 -1.89 -0.48 3.79
C ILE A 140 -3.35 0.00 3.89
N ALA A 141 -3.76 0.56 5.02
CA ALA A 141 -5.10 1.14 5.17
C ALA A 141 -5.35 2.30 4.19
N ALA A 142 -4.30 3.04 3.81
CA ALA A 142 -4.37 4.13 2.83
C ALA A 142 -4.33 3.66 1.36
N ALA A 143 -4.26 2.36 1.07
CA ALA A 143 -4.22 1.85 -0.30
C ALA A 143 -5.36 2.38 -1.21
N PRO A 144 -6.62 2.58 -0.75
CA PRO A 144 -7.65 3.21 -1.56
C PRO A 144 -7.29 4.61 -2.05
N LEU A 145 -6.62 5.41 -1.21
CA LEU A 145 -6.16 6.75 -1.57
C LEU A 145 -5.06 6.69 -2.63
N HIS A 146 -4.12 5.76 -2.47
CA HIS A 146 -3.05 5.53 -3.45
C HIS A 146 -3.63 5.13 -4.81
N MET A 147 -4.58 4.20 -4.83
CA MET A 147 -5.26 3.78 -6.06
C MET A 147 -6.03 4.93 -6.71
N ALA A 148 -6.70 5.78 -5.92
CA ALA A 148 -7.42 6.95 -6.43
C ALA A 148 -6.47 8.00 -7.02
N ILE A 149 -5.25 8.15 -6.50
CA ILE A 149 -4.22 9.02 -7.07
C ILE A 149 -3.70 8.43 -8.39
N LEU A 150 -3.36 7.15 -8.40
CA LEU A 150 -2.84 6.46 -9.59
C LEU A 150 -3.87 6.38 -10.72
N ALA A 151 -5.17 6.37 -10.40
CA ALA A 151 -6.27 6.36 -11.36
C ALA A 151 -6.71 7.77 -11.80
N ASP A 152 -6.12 8.83 -11.25
CA ASP A 152 -6.44 10.21 -11.64
C ASP A 152 -6.00 10.48 -13.08
N ALA A 153 -6.86 11.19 -13.85
CA ALA A 153 -6.58 11.52 -15.24
C ALA A 153 -5.34 12.41 -15.42
N GLY A 154 -4.97 13.17 -14.40
CA GLY A 154 -3.76 14.00 -14.37
C GLY A 154 -2.49 13.23 -13.99
N PHE A 155 -2.61 11.96 -13.55
CA PHE A 155 -1.44 11.18 -13.16
C PHE A 155 -0.71 10.63 -14.39
N PRO A 156 0.59 10.94 -14.58
CA PRO A 156 1.25 10.74 -15.88
C PRO A 156 1.79 9.33 -16.12
N PHE A 157 1.79 8.45 -15.10
CA PHE A 157 2.42 7.13 -15.23
C PHE A 157 1.38 6.00 -15.18
N PRO A 158 1.63 4.88 -15.90
CA PRO A 158 0.81 3.69 -15.78
C PRO A 158 0.95 3.09 -14.37
N ALA A 159 -0.15 2.82 -13.71
CA ALA A 159 -0.11 2.14 -12.40
C ALA A 159 0.39 0.70 -12.53
N MET A 160 0.13 0.06 -13.69
CA MET A 160 0.64 -1.29 -13.96
C MET A 160 2.12 -1.25 -14.35
N GLY A 161 2.93 -2.07 -13.66
CA GLY A 161 4.37 -2.15 -13.90
C GLY A 161 5.21 -1.13 -13.12
N LEU A 162 4.60 -0.40 -12.19
CA LEU A 162 5.34 0.37 -11.19
C LEU A 162 6.17 -0.56 -10.31
N VAL A 163 7.41 -0.16 -10.04
CA VAL A 163 8.32 -0.90 -9.16
C VAL A 163 8.48 -0.13 -7.86
N HIS A 164 8.11 -0.74 -6.75
CA HIS A 164 8.31 -0.18 -5.41
C HIS A 164 9.81 -0.18 -5.09
N MET A 165 10.41 1.00 -4.96
CA MET A 165 11.85 1.17 -4.73
C MET A 165 12.19 1.27 -3.25
N SER A 166 11.44 2.07 -2.51
CA SER A 166 11.68 2.29 -1.10
C SER A 166 10.41 2.66 -0.33
N GLN A 167 10.44 2.40 0.96
CA GLN A 167 9.41 2.78 1.92
C GLN A 167 10.07 3.49 3.10
N GLY A 168 9.68 4.76 3.31
CA GLY A 168 9.94 5.50 4.53
C GLY A 168 8.73 5.48 5.45
N VAL A 169 8.96 5.48 6.75
CA VAL A 169 7.92 5.70 7.77
C VAL A 169 8.50 6.53 8.90
N SER A 170 7.72 7.47 9.41
CA SER A 170 7.99 8.20 10.64
C SER A 170 6.73 8.20 11.49
N GLN A 171 6.83 7.74 12.73
CA GLN A 171 5.77 7.76 13.73
C GLN A 171 6.30 8.51 14.96
N THR A 172 5.62 9.59 15.36
CA THR A 172 6.10 10.49 16.43
C THR A 172 5.69 10.04 17.83
N ARG A 173 4.62 9.26 17.94
CA ARG A 173 4.09 8.75 19.21
C ARG A 173 3.23 7.51 19.00
N PRO A 174 2.89 6.76 20.04
CA PRO A 174 1.97 5.62 19.95
C PRO A 174 0.62 6.06 19.37
N ILE A 175 0.07 5.24 18.48
CA ILE A 175 -1.24 5.47 17.89
C ILE A 175 -2.17 4.39 18.41
N PRO A 176 -3.14 4.73 19.27
CA PRO A 176 -4.08 3.74 19.81
C PRO A 176 -4.87 3.07 18.68
N VAL A 177 -5.11 1.79 18.83
CA VAL A 177 -5.78 0.95 17.81
C VAL A 177 -7.15 1.50 17.41
N ASN A 178 -7.87 2.13 18.35
CA ASN A 178 -9.19 2.73 18.13
C ASN A 178 -9.15 4.25 17.93
N ALA A 179 -7.97 4.83 17.65
CA ALA A 179 -7.84 6.28 17.45
C ALA A 179 -8.67 6.74 16.25
N PRO A 180 -9.35 7.90 16.36
CA PRO A 180 -9.98 8.57 15.22
C PRO A 180 -8.89 9.23 14.38
N LEU A 181 -8.65 8.72 13.18
CA LEU A 181 -7.59 9.19 12.30
C LEU A 181 -8.17 9.82 11.03
N ILE A 182 -7.52 10.86 10.56
CA ILE A 182 -7.68 11.35 9.19
C ILE A 182 -6.49 10.83 8.38
N LEU A 183 -6.78 10.06 7.33
CA LEU A 183 -5.75 9.62 6.38
C LEU A 183 -5.76 10.51 5.15
N ARG A 184 -4.59 11.02 4.78
CA ARG A 184 -4.36 11.83 3.59
C ARG A 184 -3.20 11.22 2.80
N ALA A 185 -3.33 11.20 1.47
CA ALA A 185 -2.22 10.81 0.60
C ALA A 185 -2.10 11.78 -0.57
N PHE A 186 -0.86 11.98 -1.05
CA PHE A 186 -0.58 12.85 -2.18
C PHE A 186 0.69 12.43 -2.93
N SER A 187 0.70 12.70 -4.24
CA SER A 187 1.89 12.55 -5.07
C SER A 187 2.94 13.60 -4.73
N SER A 188 4.20 13.23 -4.75
CA SER A 188 5.32 14.11 -4.44
C SER A 188 6.51 13.87 -5.38
N ALA A 189 7.38 14.85 -5.47
CA ALA A 189 8.64 14.92 -6.18
C ALA A 189 9.00 13.74 -7.09
N ALA A 190 8.95 13.94 -8.41
CA ALA A 190 9.51 13.02 -9.38
C ALA A 190 11.03 13.22 -9.52
N ARG A 191 11.73 12.19 -9.99
CA ARG A 191 13.16 12.22 -10.28
C ARG A 191 13.47 11.36 -11.49
N LEU A 192 14.37 11.84 -12.35
CA LEU A 192 14.87 11.03 -13.44
C LEU A 192 15.82 9.96 -12.90
N GLU A 193 15.60 8.72 -13.31
CA GLU A 193 16.38 7.55 -12.95
C GLU A 193 16.96 6.90 -14.21
N LYS A 194 18.01 6.09 -14.06
CA LYS A 194 18.62 5.36 -15.20
C LYS A 194 17.64 4.47 -15.99
N ARG A 195 16.49 4.09 -15.41
CA ARG A 195 15.55 3.15 -16.00
C ARG A 195 14.15 3.73 -16.20
N GLY A 196 13.98 5.04 -16.05
CA GLY A 196 12.69 5.72 -16.16
C GLY A 196 12.57 6.86 -15.17
N MET A 197 11.41 7.06 -14.63
CA MET A 197 11.14 8.15 -13.68
C MET A 197 10.59 7.61 -12.37
N SER A 198 11.22 7.96 -11.25
CA SER A 198 10.70 7.69 -9.93
C SER A 198 9.85 8.85 -9.43
N PHE A 199 8.86 8.53 -8.60
CA PHE A 199 8.03 9.52 -7.91
C PHE A 199 7.76 9.07 -6.48
N GLY A 200 7.45 10.04 -5.61
CA GLY A 200 7.02 9.80 -4.26
C GLY A 200 5.50 9.77 -4.14
N MET A 201 5.01 9.02 -3.18
CA MET A 201 3.65 9.06 -2.67
C MET A 201 3.71 9.17 -1.16
N ILE A 202 3.28 10.29 -0.65
CA ILE A 202 3.25 10.57 0.78
C ILE A 202 1.90 10.17 1.32
N THR A 203 1.91 9.54 2.49
CA THR A 203 0.71 9.23 3.28
C THR A 203 0.88 9.81 4.67
N GLU A 204 -0.11 10.51 5.15
CA GLU A 204 -0.13 11.09 6.49
C GLU A 204 -1.35 10.61 7.25
N ALA A 205 -1.15 10.29 8.53
CA ALA A 205 -2.23 10.06 9.47
C ALA A 205 -2.19 11.14 10.56
N SER A 206 -3.30 11.87 10.69
CA SER A 206 -3.46 12.90 11.70
C SER A 206 -4.39 12.42 12.80
N LEU A 207 -4.02 12.75 14.05
CA LEU A 207 -4.81 12.51 15.26
C LEU A 207 -4.98 13.85 15.98
N HIS A 208 -6.24 14.27 16.17
CA HIS A 208 -6.58 15.58 16.78
C HIS A 208 -5.91 16.78 16.07
N GLY A 209 -5.81 16.72 14.74
CA GLY A 209 -5.22 17.78 13.93
C GLY A 209 -3.70 17.74 13.78
N GLU A 210 -3.01 16.88 14.53
CA GLU A 210 -1.56 16.70 14.47
C GLU A 210 -1.19 15.49 13.59
N VAL A 211 -0.21 15.64 12.71
CA VAL A 211 0.34 14.52 11.94
C VAL A 211 1.22 13.66 12.86
N VAL A 212 0.74 12.46 13.19
CA VAL A 212 1.42 11.53 14.10
C VAL A 212 2.13 10.40 13.38
N TRP A 213 1.83 10.22 12.10
CA TRP A 213 2.45 9.20 11.26
C TRP A 213 2.56 9.70 9.82
N ARG A 214 3.70 9.44 9.21
CA ARG A 214 3.98 9.77 7.82
C ARG A 214 4.68 8.61 7.14
N GLY A 215 4.13 8.16 6.00
CA GLY A 215 4.74 7.19 5.12
C GLY A 215 5.18 7.82 3.80
N GLU A 216 6.31 7.42 3.27
CA GLU A 216 6.76 7.78 1.93
C GLU A 216 7.06 6.51 1.12
N THR A 217 6.26 6.26 0.11
CA THR A 217 6.51 5.24 -0.90
C THR A 217 7.19 5.90 -2.09
N ARG A 218 8.34 5.36 -2.52
CA ARG A 218 8.93 5.74 -3.79
C ARG A 218 8.76 4.62 -4.80
N ALA A 219 8.15 4.95 -5.93
CA ALA A 219 7.91 4.02 -7.03
C ALA A 219 8.62 4.46 -8.30
N LEU A 220 9.01 3.52 -9.14
CA LEU A 220 9.65 3.73 -10.43
C LEU A 220 8.69 3.33 -11.55
N ALA A 221 8.37 4.28 -12.42
CA ALA A 221 7.79 4.02 -13.71
C ALA A 221 8.92 3.71 -14.71
N ILE A 222 9.01 2.44 -15.14
CA ILE A 222 10.08 2.00 -16.04
C ILE A 222 9.80 2.48 -17.45
N ASP A 223 10.75 3.19 -18.05
CA ASP A 223 10.75 3.47 -19.48
C ASP A 223 11.48 2.35 -20.24
N ARG A 224 10.72 1.51 -20.94
CA ARG A 224 11.28 0.41 -21.71
C ARG A 224 12.13 0.86 -22.89
N ARG A 225 11.99 2.10 -23.35
CA ARG A 225 12.78 2.67 -24.44
C ARG A 225 14.21 2.99 -24.01
N GLN A 226 14.41 3.24 -22.71
CA GLN A 226 15.72 3.53 -22.11
C GLN A 226 16.43 2.28 -21.59
N GLN A 227 15.87 1.09 -21.81
CA GLN A 227 16.51 -0.15 -21.37
C GLN A 227 17.73 -0.45 -22.25
N GLN A 228 18.90 -0.03 -21.82
CA GLN A 228 20.14 -0.58 -22.34
C GLN A 228 20.23 -2.08 -22.01
N PRO A 229 20.78 -2.92 -22.92
CA PRO A 229 21.01 -4.33 -22.62
C PRO A 229 21.75 -4.47 -21.27
N ARG A 230 21.22 -5.32 -20.38
CA ARG A 230 21.90 -5.58 -19.11
C ARG A 230 23.32 -6.03 -19.40
N PRO A 231 24.36 -5.34 -18.92
CA PRO A 231 25.67 -5.94 -18.89
C PRO A 231 25.56 -7.25 -18.10
N LYS A 232 26.10 -8.35 -18.63
CA LYS A 232 26.19 -9.61 -17.91
C LYS A 232 26.75 -9.28 -16.53
N ALA A 233 26.01 -9.60 -15.48
CA ALA A 233 26.33 -9.21 -14.12
C ALA A 233 27.77 -9.62 -13.79
N ARG A 234 28.68 -8.66 -13.82
CA ARG A 234 29.97 -8.80 -13.16
C ARG A 234 29.63 -9.03 -11.68
N ARG A 235 30.14 -10.11 -11.10
CA ARG A 235 30.08 -10.32 -9.65
C ARG A 235 30.42 -8.97 -8.99
N PRO A 236 29.57 -8.41 -8.13
CA PRO A 236 29.98 -7.24 -7.39
C PRO A 236 31.25 -7.63 -6.64
N ALA A 237 32.32 -6.83 -6.79
CA ALA A 237 33.39 -6.87 -5.82
C ALA A 237 32.73 -6.79 -4.44
N GLU A 238 33.23 -7.53 -3.46
CA GLU A 238 32.80 -7.50 -2.07
C GLU A 238 32.84 -6.06 -1.58
N ALA A 239 31.79 -5.33 -1.85
CA ALA A 239 31.57 -4.04 -1.22
C ALA A 239 31.49 -4.35 0.28
N GLN A 240 32.37 -3.71 1.07
CA GLN A 240 32.37 -3.83 2.52
C GLN A 240 30.93 -3.81 3.02
N SER A 241 30.54 -4.86 3.72
CA SER A 241 29.18 -5.01 4.23
C SER A 241 28.85 -3.78 5.06
N LYS A 242 27.76 -3.07 4.68
CA LYS A 242 27.23 -1.96 5.48
C LYS A 242 26.59 -2.43 6.78
N PHE A 243 26.61 -3.72 7.03
CA PHE A 243 26.02 -4.38 8.19
C PHE A 243 27.12 -4.89 9.09
N PRO A 244 26.93 -4.83 10.41
CA PRO A 244 27.84 -5.44 11.38
C PRO A 244 28.08 -6.93 11.07
N PRO A 245 29.22 -7.52 11.50
CA PRO A 245 29.54 -8.90 11.17
C PRO A 245 28.55 -9.90 11.80
N GLU A 246 28.08 -9.63 13.01
CA GLU A 246 27.20 -10.51 13.76
C GLU A 246 25.79 -9.94 13.89
N PRO A 247 24.75 -10.67 13.40
CA PRO A 247 23.36 -10.29 13.60
C PRO A 247 22.89 -10.64 15.02
N ARG A 248 22.09 -9.76 15.63
CA ARG A 248 21.38 -10.05 16.87
C ARG A 248 20.38 -11.18 16.70
N CYS A 249 19.79 -11.27 15.51
CA CYS A 249 18.78 -12.27 15.16
C CYS A 249 18.99 -12.68 13.70
N ALA A 250 18.93 -13.99 13.44
CA ALA A 250 18.96 -14.56 12.10
C ALA A 250 17.89 -15.66 11.99
N VAL A 251 16.88 -15.45 11.12
CA VAL A 251 15.75 -16.37 10.97
C VAL A 251 15.57 -16.72 9.50
N ARG A 252 15.46 -18.02 9.20
CA ARG A 252 15.02 -18.50 7.90
C ARG A 252 13.49 -18.55 7.85
N LEU A 253 12.93 -18.02 6.79
CA LEU A 253 11.49 -17.95 6.59
C LEU A 253 11.13 -18.59 5.25
N LEU A 254 10.33 -19.65 5.31
CA LEU A 254 9.69 -20.19 4.13
C LEU A 254 8.51 -19.29 3.73
N VAL A 255 8.50 -18.85 2.48
CA VAL A 255 7.45 -18.00 1.91
C VAL A 255 6.64 -18.84 0.90
N PRO A 256 5.46 -19.33 1.30
CA PRO A 256 4.62 -20.17 0.46
C PRO A 256 4.09 -19.44 -0.78
N GLU A 257 3.77 -20.18 -1.84
CA GLU A 257 3.20 -19.63 -3.08
C GLU A 257 1.90 -18.84 -2.85
N SER A 258 1.10 -19.23 -1.87
CA SER A 258 -0.17 -18.57 -1.54
C SER A 258 -0.02 -17.19 -0.90
N THR A 259 1.18 -16.84 -0.40
CA THR A 259 1.41 -15.62 0.38
C THR A 259 1.06 -14.35 -0.41
N GLY A 260 1.44 -14.29 -1.71
CA GLY A 260 1.10 -13.15 -2.57
C GLY A 260 -0.41 -12.90 -2.64
N ARG A 261 -1.20 -13.94 -2.89
CA ARG A 261 -2.67 -13.84 -2.98
C ARG A 261 -3.32 -13.51 -1.64
N ARG A 262 -2.85 -14.13 -0.55
CA ARG A 262 -3.37 -13.87 0.80
C ARG A 262 -3.16 -12.41 1.19
N TYR A 263 -1.99 -11.88 0.95
CA TYR A 263 -1.71 -10.48 1.26
C TYR A 263 -2.43 -9.52 0.31
N ALA A 264 -2.52 -9.85 -0.98
CA ALA A 264 -3.29 -9.06 -1.96
C ALA A 264 -4.74 -8.83 -1.52
N ALA A 265 -5.39 -9.86 -0.95
CA ALA A 265 -6.75 -9.76 -0.44
C ALA A 265 -6.89 -8.78 0.74
N ILE A 266 -5.82 -8.60 1.53
CA ILE A 266 -5.79 -7.70 2.69
C ILE A 266 -5.35 -6.30 2.29
N ALA A 267 -4.32 -6.21 1.44
CA ALA A 267 -3.75 -4.93 1.00
C ALA A 267 -4.53 -4.28 -0.15
N GLY A 268 -5.44 -5.02 -0.80
CA GLY A 268 -6.15 -4.55 -1.98
C GLY A 268 -5.28 -4.41 -3.23
N ASP A 269 -4.03 -4.85 -3.20
CA ASP A 269 -3.14 -4.84 -4.36
C ASP A 269 -3.28 -6.14 -5.15
N LEU A 270 -4.20 -6.12 -6.13
CA LEU A 270 -4.50 -7.27 -6.98
C LEU A 270 -3.58 -7.36 -8.21
N ASN A 271 -2.43 -6.69 -8.21
CA ASN A 271 -1.50 -6.75 -9.33
C ASN A 271 -1.22 -8.21 -9.75
N PRO A 272 -1.39 -8.56 -11.03
CA PRO A 272 -1.23 -9.93 -11.53
C PRO A 272 0.09 -10.61 -11.17
N ILE A 273 1.15 -9.81 -10.96
CA ILE A 273 2.48 -10.32 -10.60
C ILE A 273 2.50 -11.03 -9.24
N HIS A 274 1.54 -10.74 -8.36
CA HIS A 274 1.42 -11.33 -7.02
C HIS A 274 0.48 -12.54 -6.98
N GLN A 275 -0.27 -12.79 -8.07
CA GLN A 275 -1.35 -13.77 -8.07
C GLN A 275 -0.89 -15.17 -8.46
N ARG A 276 -0.29 -15.32 -9.63
CA ARG A 276 0.15 -16.61 -10.18
C ARG A 276 1.38 -16.45 -11.08
N ALA A 277 2.22 -17.48 -11.13
CA ALA A 277 3.43 -17.49 -11.96
C ALA A 277 3.12 -17.22 -13.45
N LEU A 278 2.02 -17.78 -13.98
CA LEU A 278 1.62 -17.57 -15.36
C LEU A 278 1.36 -16.08 -15.66
N LEU A 279 0.65 -15.40 -14.77
CA LEU A 279 0.35 -13.97 -14.90
C LEU A 279 1.62 -13.12 -14.72
N ALA A 280 2.48 -13.48 -13.78
CA ALA A 280 3.73 -12.76 -13.52
C ALA A 280 4.69 -12.81 -14.72
N ARG A 281 4.67 -13.91 -15.50
CA ARG A 281 5.48 -14.06 -16.73
C ARG A 281 5.13 -13.03 -17.81
N LEU A 282 3.88 -12.62 -17.90
CA LEU A 282 3.45 -11.56 -18.82
C LEU A 282 4.11 -10.21 -18.52
N PHE A 283 4.56 -10.01 -17.28
CA PHE A 283 5.25 -8.82 -16.80
C PHE A 283 6.78 -8.99 -16.67
N GLY A 284 7.33 -10.13 -17.17
CA GLY A 284 8.77 -10.39 -17.18
C GLY A 284 9.35 -11.02 -15.92
N PHE A 285 8.51 -11.51 -15.00
CA PHE A 285 8.93 -12.27 -13.83
C PHE A 285 8.90 -13.78 -14.12
N ARG A 286 9.85 -14.53 -13.61
CA ARG A 286 9.89 -16.01 -13.78
C ARG A 286 8.79 -16.72 -12.98
N ARG A 287 8.48 -16.19 -11.80
CA ARG A 287 7.49 -16.69 -10.84
C ARG A 287 6.65 -15.54 -10.32
N ALA A 288 5.55 -15.84 -9.62
CA ALA A 288 4.86 -14.84 -8.83
C ALA A 288 5.82 -14.28 -7.76
N ILE A 289 5.59 -13.05 -7.35
CA ILE A 289 6.40 -12.39 -6.32
C ILE A 289 5.51 -11.96 -5.15
N VAL A 290 6.05 -11.94 -3.95
CA VAL A 290 5.32 -11.36 -2.80
C VAL A 290 5.49 -9.84 -2.76
N HIS A 291 4.56 -9.15 -2.14
CA HIS A 291 4.63 -7.70 -1.92
C HIS A 291 5.81 -7.35 -1.01
N GLY A 292 6.57 -6.32 -1.39
CA GLY A 292 7.69 -5.85 -0.58
C GLY A 292 7.27 -5.39 0.82
N THR A 293 6.09 -4.76 0.92
CA THR A 293 5.50 -4.32 2.19
C THR A 293 5.16 -5.49 3.11
N TRP A 294 4.69 -6.64 2.58
CA TRP A 294 4.49 -7.85 3.38
C TRP A 294 5.83 -8.36 3.92
N THR A 295 6.82 -8.47 3.04
CA THR A 295 8.15 -8.98 3.42
C THR A 295 8.80 -8.10 4.49
N LEU A 296 8.71 -6.78 4.33
CA LEU A 296 9.21 -5.82 5.32
C LEU A 296 8.48 -5.93 6.65
N ALA A 297 7.14 -5.93 6.65
CA ALA A 297 6.34 -6.07 7.87
C ALA A 297 6.63 -7.40 8.59
N ARG A 298 6.71 -8.51 7.84
CA ARG A 298 7.04 -9.81 8.39
C ARG A 298 8.45 -9.86 8.98
N ALA A 299 9.42 -9.21 8.32
CA ALA A 299 10.78 -9.13 8.81
C ALA A 299 10.88 -8.31 10.10
N LEU A 300 10.13 -7.20 10.21
CA LEU A 300 10.05 -6.40 11.44
C LEU A 300 9.45 -7.22 12.60
N VAL A 301 8.40 -8.01 12.34
CA VAL A 301 7.81 -8.90 13.34
C VAL A 301 8.82 -9.94 13.83
N LEU A 302 9.53 -10.60 12.93
CA LEU A 302 10.52 -11.63 13.28
C LEU A 302 11.76 -11.07 13.98
N ALA A 303 12.05 -9.79 13.74
CA ALA A 303 13.13 -9.08 14.41
C ALA A 303 12.70 -8.44 15.75
N GLU A 304 11.44 -8.66 16.20
CA GLU A 304 10.85 -8.05 17.40
C GLU A 304 10.83 -6.50 17.38
N LEU A 305 10.66 -5.93 16.17
CA LEU A 305 10.62 -4.48 15.93
C LEU A 305 9.21 -4.02 15.53
N SER A 306 8.17 -4.72 15.98
CA SER A 306 6.77 -4.47 15.57
C SER A 306 5.96 -3.58 16.51
N ALA A 307 6.46 -3.33 17.71
CA ALA A 307 5.76 -2.59 18.77
C ALA A 307 6.62 -1.43 19.29
N LEU A 308 6.89 -0.45 18.42
CA LEU A 308 7.68 0.73 18.78
C LEU A 308 6.77 1.95 18.92
N PRO A 309 6.86 2.69 20.03
CA PRO A 309 5.98 3.84 20.28
C PRO A 309 6.26 5.00 19.32
N ALA A 310 7.52 5.29 19.06
CA ALA A 310 7.97 6.30 18.13
C ALA A 310 9.19 5.74 17.37
N TYR A 311 9.23 5.96 16.05
CA TYR A 311 10.32 5.45 15.22
C TYR A 311 10.38 6.11 13.86
N SER A 312 11.54 6.04 13.25
CA SER A 312 11.72 6.25 11.81
C SER A 312 12.23 4.97 11.16
N LEU A 313 11.70 4.64 9.99
CA LEU A 313 12.05 3.47 9.21
C LEU A 313 12.38 3.89 7.78
N GLN A 314 13.50 3.42 7.25
CA GLN A 314 13.84 3.56 5.83
C GLN A 314 14.17 2.19 5.27
N ALA A 315 13.41 1.73 4.29
CA ALA A 315 13.60 0.45 3.65
C ALA A 315 13.81 0.62 2.14
N ASN A 316 14.74 -0.14 1.58
CA ASN A 316 15.03 -0.20 0.16
C ASN A 316 14.75 -1.61 -0.37
N PHE A 317 13.93 -1.70 -1.41
CA PHE A 317 13.60 -2.94 -2.10
C PHE A 317 14.58 -3.14 -3.26
N ARG A 318 15.53 -4.04 -3.07
CA ARG A 318 16.61 -4.29 -4.04
C ARG A 318 16.20 -5.27 -5.11
N ARG A 319 15.46 -6.31 -4.72
CA ARG A 319 14.98 -7.38 -5.60
C ARG A 319 13.66 -7.94 -5.10
N PRO A 320 12.81 -8.45 -5.99
CA PRO A 320 11.58 -9.13 -5.59
C PRO A 320 11.89 -10.46 -4.89
N VAL A 321 11.04 -10.84 -3.95
CA VAL A 321 10.99 -12.18 -3.36
C VAL A 321 10.08 -13.05 -4.22
N GLU A 322 10.66 -14.00 -4.95
CA GLU A 322 9.91 -14.96 -5.79
C GLU A 322 9.15 -15.96 -4.92
N LEU A 323 8.06 -16.53 -5.44
CA LEU A 323 7.18 -17.47 -4.74
C LEU A 323 7.13 -18.83 -5.47
N PRO A 324 7.23 -19.95 -4.74
CA PRO A 324 7.67 -20.07 -3.35
C PRO A 324 9.18 -19.84 -3.23
N SER A 325 9.65 -19.45 -2.06
CA SER A 325 11.09 -19.35 -1.75
C SER A 325 11.36 -19.41 -0.25
N GLU A 326 12.61 -19.57 0.12
CA GLU A 326 13.11 -19.34 1.45
C GLU A 326 13.90 -18.02 1.46
N VAL A 327 13.77 -17.24 2.51
CA VAL A 327 14.56 -16.03 2.72
C VAL A 327 15.22 -16.07 4.09
N LEU A 328 16.40 -15.46 4.20
CA LEU A 328 17.11 -15.28 5.46
C LEU A 328 16.94 -13.83 5.92
N ILE A 329 16.33 -13.65 7.08
CA ILE A 329 16.16 -12.36 7.73
C ILE A 329 17.24 -12.22 8.78
N ARG A 330 17.99 -11.12 8.75
CA ARG A 330 18.99 -10.75 9.75
C ARG A 330 18.65 -9.39 10.32
N ALA A 331 18.69 -9.28 11.65
CA ALA A 331 18.54 -8.02 12.36
C ALA A 331 19.82 -7.75 13.16
N TYR A 332 20.28 -6.51 13.13
CA TYR A 332 21.48 -6.03 13.80
C TYR A 332 21.11 -4.87 14.71
N ALA A 333 21.78 -4.75 15.85
CA ALA A 333 21.77 -3.55 16.65
C ALA A 333 22.95 -2.67 16.24
N ASP A 334 22.72 -1.38 16.06
CA ASP A 334 23.73 -0.38 15.78
C ASP A 334 23.60 0.70 16.87
N GLY A 335 24.14 0.38 18.04
CA GLY A 335 23.89 1.11 19.28
C GLY A 335 22.55 0.75 19.92
N GLN A 336 22.07 1.62 20.84
CA GLN A 336 20.83 1.37 21.58
C GLN A 336 19.56 1.74 20.80
N GLU A 337 19.66 2.65 19.86
CA GLU A 337 18.50 3.30 19.22
C GLU A 337 18.39 3.00 17.72
N GLN A 338 19.38 2.33 17.14
CA GLN A 338 19.37 2.00 15.72
C GLN A 338 19.35 0.48 15.50
N HIS A 339 18.54 0.07 14.54
CA HIS A 339 18.45 -1.31 14.10
C HIS A 339 18.61 -1.36 12.58
N LEU A 340 19.42 -2.28 12.11
CA LEU A 340 19.55 -2.59 10.69
C LEU A 340 18.87 -3.93 10.42
N LEU A 341 18.13 -3.99 9.33
CA LEU A 341 17.41 -5.19 8.93
C LEU A 341 17.80 -5.54 7.50
N GLN A 342 18.10 -6.80 7.28
CA GLN A 342 18.43 -7.33 5.97
C GLN A 342 17.60 -8.56 5.67
N VAL A 343 16.96 -8.58 4.50
CA VAL A 343 16.32 -9.78 3.97
C VAL A 343 17.16 -10.25 2.79
N LEU A 344 17.63 -11.48 2.88
CA LEU A 344 18.51 -12.12 1.90
C LEU A 344 17.78 -13.27 1.20
N GLY A 345 18.18 -13.60 0.00
CA GLY A 345 17.75 -14.80 -0.69
C GLY A 345 18.22 -16.06 0.05
N GLU A 346 17.77 -17.22 -0.43
CA GLU A 346 18.05 -18.55 0.13
C GLU A 346 19.55 -18.81 0.33
N ASP A 347 20.38 -18.30 -0.60
CA ASP A 347 21.84 -18.41 -0.54
C ASP A 347 22.50 -17.56 0.56
N GLY A 348 21.72 -16.72 1.26
CA GLY A 348 22.21 -15.80 2.28
C GLY A 348 23.14 -14.69 1.76
N ARG A 349 23.24 -14.50 0.44
CA ARG A 349 24.14 -13.54 -0.21
C ARG A 349 23.42 -12.44 -0.97
N GLN A 350 22.31 -12.78 -1.62
CA GLN A 350 21.58 -11.83 -2.44
C GLN A 350 20.70 -10.94 -1.56
N SER A 351 21.01 -9.64 -1.49
CA SER A 351 20.16 -8.67 -0.78
C SER A 351 18.85 -8.43 -1.54
N LEU A 352 17.73 -8.66 -0.86
CA LEU A 352 16.37 -8.44 -1.34
C LEU A 352 15.77 -7.16 -0.74
N ILE A 353 15.92 -6.97 0.56
CA ILE A 353 15.50 -5.76 1.29
C ILE A 353 16.59 -5.36 2.27
N GLU A 354 16.83 -4.07 2.35
CA GLU A 354 17.69 -3.45 3.36
C GLU A 354 16.88 -2.37 4.05
N ALA A 355 16.84 -2.39 5.38
CA ALA A 355 16.15 -1.37 6.14
C ALA A 355 16.98 -0.89 7.33
N ARG A 356 16.77 0.39 7.67
CA ARG A 356 17.25 1.00 8.90
C ARG A 356 16.05 1.51 9.68
N LEU A 357 16.00 1.20 10.96
CA LEU A 357 15.00 1.67 11.89
C LEU A 357 15.73 2.40 13.03
N SER A 358 15.22 3.58 13.40
CA SER A 358 15.70 4.36 14.54
C SER A 358 14.53 4.67 15.45
N THR A 359 14.74 4.53 16.75
CA THR A 359 13.80 4.99 17.78
C THR A 359 14.04 6.45 18.17
N GLN A 360 15.18 7.01 17.76
CA GLN A 360 15.42 8.45 17.83
C GLN A 360 14.85 9.11 16.58
N LEU A 361 13.86 9.99 16.80
CA LEU A 361 13.27 10.76 15.70
C LEU A 361 14.24 11.88 15.29
N PRO A 362 14.36 12.17 13.98
CA PRO A 362 15.05 13.37 13.56
C PRO A 362 14.28 14.59 14.12
N GLY A 363 15.00 15.47 14.82
CA GLY A 363 14.50 16.72 15.36
C GLY A 363 13.98 17.68 14.27
#